data_fde62625bedcbe6e3c357f7740e3466a
#
_entry.id   fde62625bedcbe6e3c357f7740e3466a
#
_cell.length_a   1.000
_cell.length_b   1.000
_cell.length_c   1.000
_cell.angle_alpha   90.00
_cell.angle_beta   90.00
_cell.angle_gamma   90.00
#
_symmetry.space_group_name_H-M   'P 1'
#
loop_
_entity.id
_entity.type
_entity.pdbx_description
1 polymer ?
#
loop_
_entity_poly.entity_id
_entity_poly.type
_entity_poly.pdbx_seq_one_letter_code
_entity_poly.pdbx_strand_id
1 'polypeptide(L)'
;MERIKKRATIRDIAKLAKTSVATVSWVLNGDSRKYVSDELKERVLQAAKVLNYHPNLLAQRLKGKSRKLLAIIVPQFENYFFNRIVIGAEKYANFHNYQLLICSTDDNSQKELELVNQLIANWVDGFMIAPTLEGEKSLTAILQSGIPLVLLDRLIADNIDYVATDNYAAAYTGAKYLLEQGHRNIAYIGWDIDLNTIQDRNKAFFKAIEDYGVKRDDIIFRRCPRAAETGYMTAREVLDKYQPTAFFIDQNNIAEGVVQALRERKINIPKDTSVLLFGDPSWAKLNVPEFTCVALPDIEIGKEGARLLIDKVEGRGANIQTILLSGSLIKRSSVRKIT
;
A
#
# COMPACT_ATOMS: atom_id res chain seq x y z
N MET A 1 -24.63 -34.51 12.53
CA MET A 1 -23.92 -33.94 11.36
C MET A 1 -24.96 -33.51 10.33
N GLU A 2 -25.31 -32.24 10.26
CA GLU A 2 -26.18 -31.72 9.20
C GLU A 2 -25.47 -31.88 7.86
N ARG A 3 -26.12 -32.50 6.89
CA ARG A 3 -25.62 -32.62 5.51
C ARG A 3 -25.45 -31.21 4.94
N ILE A 4 -24.21 -30.84 4.60
CA ILE A 4 -23.91 -29.63 3.84
C ILE A 4 -24.85 -29.60 2.65
N LYS A 5 -25.79 -28.64 2.60
CA LYS A 5 -26.74 -28.47 1.50
C LYS A 5 -25.95 -28.28 0.22
N LYS A 6 -26.12 -29.18 -0.75
CA LYS A 6 -25.48 -29.10 -2.06
C LYS A 6 -25.87 -27.78 -2.72
N ARG A 7 -24.88 -27.00 -3.17
CA ARG A 7 -25.15 -25.73 -3.87
C ARG A 7 -26.02 -25.97 -5.10
N ALA A 8 -27.05 -25.14 -5.28
CA ALA A 8 -27.89 -25.18 -6.45
C ALA A 8 -27.07 -24.97 -7.73
N THR A 9 -27.42 -25.67 -8.80
CA THR A 9 -26.76 -25.61 -10.09
C THR A 9 -27.65 -24.92 -11.12
N ILE A 10 -27.07 -24.51 -12.25
CA ILE A 10 -27.83 -23.95 -13.38
C ILE A 10 -28.87 -24.98 -13.93
N ARG A 11 -28.63 -26.29 -13.77
CA ARG A 11 -29.55 -27.35 -14.10
C ARG A 11 -30.79 -27.38 -13.21
N ASP A 12 -30.61 -27.07 -11.92
CA ASP A 12 -31.72 -27.01 -10.97
C ASP A 12 -32.64 -25.84 -11.28
N ILE A 13 -32.06 -24.68 -11.68
CA ILE A 13 -32.85 -23.53 -12.16
C ILE A 13 -33.63 -23.89 -13.42
N ALA A 14 -32.97 -24.52 -14.40
CA ALA A 14 -33.59 -24.90 -15.65
C ALA A 14 -34.80 -25.84 -15.42
N LYS A 15 -34.66 -26.78 -14.48
CA LYS A 15 -35.75 -27.67 -14.06
C LYS A 15 -36.89 -26.91 -13.40
N LEU A 16 -36.60 -26.01 -12.46
CA LEU A 16 -37.63 -25.26 -11.74
C LEU A 16 -38.34 -24.25 -12.66
N ALA A 17 -37.59 -23.53 -13.52
CA ALA A 17 -38.14 -22.58 -14.48
C ALA A 17 -38.76 -23.23 -15.74
N LYS A 18 -38.72 -24.59 -15.85
CA LYS A 18 -39.22 -25.36 -17.00
C LYS A 18 -38.65 -24.86 -18.34
N THR A 19 -37.32 -24.72 -18.42
CA THR A 19 -36.64 -24.22 -19.62
C THR A 19 -35.28 -24.91 -19.80
N SER A 20 -34.56 -24.60 -20.89
CA SER A 20 -33.25 -25.17 -21.16
C SER A 20 -32.16 -24.51 -20.31
N VAL A 21 -31.08 -25.27 -20.04
CA VAL A 21 -29.87 -24.74 -19.41
C VAL A 21 -29.26 -23.56 -20.20
N ALA A 22 -29.36 -23.62 -21.53
CA ALA A 22 -28.90 -22.56 -22.42
C ALA A 22 -29.69 -21.26 -22.17
N THR A 23 -31.02 -21.36 -22.13
CA THR A 23 -31.90 -20.19 -21.85
C THR A 23 -31.62 -19.58 -20.48
N VAL A 24 -31.48 -20.43 -19.43
CA VAL A 24 -31.09 -19.93 -18.09
C VAL A 24 -29.75 -19.20 -18.15
N SER A 25 -28.77 -19.76 -18.87
CA SER A 25 -27.47 -19.10 -19.04
C SER A 25 -27.59 -17.75 -19.75
N TRP A 26 -28.43 -17.61 -20.76
CA TRP A 26 -28.66 -16.35 -21.47
C TRP A 26 -29.29 -15.30 -20.55
N VAL A 27 -30.33 -15.67 -19.83
CA VAL A 27 -31.05 -14.76 -18.91
C VAL A 27 -30.12 -14.31 -17.78
N LEU A 28 -29.41 -15.23 -17.11
CA LEU A 28 -28.53 -14.88 -15.98
C LEU A 28 -27.30 -14.09 -16.40
N ASN A 29 -26.85 -14.20 -17.66
CA ASN A 29 -25.71 -13.44 -18.19
C ASN A 29 -26.10 -12.14 -18.91
N GLY A 30 -27.40 -11.84 -19.04
CA GLY A 30 -27.87 -10.63 -19.73
C GLY A 30 -27.54 -10.62 -21.24
N ASP A 31 -27.46 -11.80 -21.91
CA ASP A 31 -27.13 -11.88 -23.32
C ASP A 31 -28.29 -11.38 -24.20
N SER A 32 -28.21 -10.09 -24.58
CA SER A 32 -29.22 -9.40 -25.38
C SER A 32 -29.32 -9.89 -26.83
N ARG A 33 -28.36 -10.68 -27.31
CA ARG A 33 -28.36 -11.22 -28.68
C ARG A 33 -29.39 -12.37 -28.88
N LYS A 34 -29.95 -12.89 -27.80
CA LYS A 34 -30.95 -13.97 -27.81
C LYS A 34 -32.26 -13.45 -27.26
N TYR A 35 -33.29 -13.57 -28.06
CA TYR A 35 -34.64 -13.20 -27.62
C TYR A 35 -35.15 -14.23 -26.61
N VAL A 36 -35.56 -13.72 -25.44
CA VAL A 36 -36.25 -14.50 -24.41
C VAL A 36 -37.42 -13.64 -23.94
N SER A 37 -38.64 -14.23 -23.90
CA SER A 37 -39.82 -13.48 -23.45
C SER A 37 -39.67 -13.00 -22.02
N ASP A 38 -40.26 -11.86 -21.68
CA ASP A 38 -40.15 -11.26 -20.35
C ASP A 38 -40.72 -12.18 -19.25
N GLU A 39 -41.82 -12.92 -19.56
CA GLU A 39 -42.38 -13.92 -18.66
C GLU A 39 -41.36 -15.03 -18.34
N LEU A 40 -40.62 -15.50 -19.34
CA LEU A 40 -39.64 -16.56 -19.15
C LEU A 40 -38.38 -16.02 -18.38
N LYS A 41 -37.98 -14.76 -18.64
CA LYS A 41 -36.91 -14.10 -17.85
C LYS A 41 -37.30 -14.06 -16.38
N GLU A 42 -38.53 -13.59 -16.08
CA GLU A 42 -38.99 -13.48 -14.72
C GLU A 42 -39.05 -14.82 -14.01
N ARG A 43 -39.55 -15.89 -14.67
CA ARG A 43 -39.55 -17.24 -14.12
C ARG A 43 -38.13 -17.74 -13.80
N VAL A 44 -37.16 -17.48 -14.67
CA VAL A 44 -35.75 -17.87 -14.44
C VAL A 44 -35.16 -17.13 -13.26
N LEU A 45 -35.37 -15.80 -13.16
CA LEU A 45 -34.88 -14.98 -12.06
C LEU A 45 -35.52 -15.40 -10.73
N GLN A 46 -36.82 -15.69 -10.72
CA GLN A 46 -37.53 -16.16 -9.55
C GLN A 46 -37.01 -17.54 -9.10
N ALA A 47 -36.80 -18.46 -10.03
CA ALA A 47 -36.23 -19.78 -9.75
C ALA A 47 -34.80 -19.66 -9.16
N ALA A 48 -33.97 -18.78 -9.69
CA ALA A 48 -32.64 -18.50 -9.14
C ALA A 48 -32.71 -17.96 -7.71
N LYS A 49 -33.65 -17.06 -7.44
CA LYS A 49 -33.86 -16.48 -6.09
C LYS A 49 -34.33 -17.54 -5.09
N VAL A 50 -35.33 -18.37 -5.47
CA VAL A 50 -35.88 -19.45 -4.60
C VAL A 50 -34.81 -20.47 -4.25
N LEU A 51 -33.93 -20.81 -5.22
CA LEU A 51 -32.85 -21.77 -5.01
C LEU A 51 -31.60 -21.17 -4.37
N ASN A 52 -31.63 -19.87 -4.04
CA ASN A 52 -30.46 -19.11 -3.59
C ASN A 52 -29.21 -19.41 -4.46
N TYR A 53 -29.43 -19.38 -5.77
CA TYR A 53 -28.38 -19.74 -6.74
C TYR A 53 -27.35 -18.62 -6.84
N HIS A 54 -26.10 -18.99 -6.65
CA HIS A 54 -24.96 -18.12 -6.94
C HIS A 54 -24.24 -18.67 -8.18
N PRO A 55 -24.02 -17.81 -9.20
CA PRO A 55 -23.31 -18.22 -10.41
C PRO A 55 -21.96 -18.87 -10.08
N ASN A 56 -21.65 -19.98 -10.73
CA ASN A 56 -20.33 -20.58 -10.59
C ASN A 56 -19.31 -19.76 -11.39
N LEU A 57 -18.53 -18.96 -10.69
CA LEU A 57 -17.51 -18.11 -11.28
C LEU A 57 -16.45 -18.88 -12.07
N LEU A 58 -16.15 -20.14 -11.70
CA LEU A 58 -15.26 -21.02 -12.46
C LEU A 58 -15.84 -21.36 -13.84
N ALA A 59 -17.16 -21.61 -13.92
CA ALA A 59 -17.82 -21.89 -15.20
C ALA A 59 -17.93 -20.63 -16.10
N GLN A 60 -17.99 -19.44 -15.52
CA GLN A 60 -18.00 -18.20 -16.28
C GLN A 60 -16.62 -17.91 -16.89
N ARG A 61 -15.54 -18.23 -16.20
CA ARG A 61 -14.17 -18.06 -16.70
C ARG A 61 -13.82 -19.00 -17.84
N LEU A 62 -14.28 -20.24 -17.84
CA LEU A 62 -14.14 -21.15 -18.99
C LEU A 62 -14.72 -20.56 -20.29
N LYS A 63 -15.52 -19.49 -20.17
CA LYS A 63 -16.06 -18.67 -21.27
C LYS A 63 -15.28 -17.35 -21.47
N GLY A 64 -14.09 -17.20 -20.89
CA GLY A 64 -13.23 -16.02 -21.09
C GLY A 64 -13.66 -14.74 -20.32
N LYS A 65 -14.56 -14.83 -19.31
CA LYS A 65 -14.98 -13.66 -18.52
C LYS A 65 -14.03 -13.41 -17.35
N SER A 66 -13.62 -12.14 -17.15
CA SER A 66 -12.93 -11.66 -15.94
C SER A 66 -13.76 -11.94 -14.69
N ARG A 67 -13.11 -12.27 -13.57
CA ARG A 67 -13.75 -12.42 -12.26
C ARG A 67 -14.05 -11.09 -11.58
N LYS A 68 -13.48 -10.01 -12.12
CA LYS A 68 -13.46 -8.71 -11.47
C LYS A 68 -12.84 -8.77 -10.05
N LEU A 69 -11.76 -9.55 -9.92
CA LEU A 69 -11.08 -9.83 -8.67
C LEU A 69 -9.60 -9.49 -8.79
N LEU A 70 -9.14 -8.48 -8.06
CA LEU A 70 -7.76 -8.06 -7.98
C LEU A 70 -7.15 -8.48 -6.65
N ALA A 71 -5.84 -8.63 -6.59
CA ALA A 71 -5.10 -8.83 -5.35
C ALA A 71 -4.21 -7.64 -5.05
N ILE A 72 -4.17 -7.24 -3.77
CA ILE A 72 -3.16 -6.34 -3.24
C ILE A 72 -2.38 -7.03 -2.12
N ILE A 73 -1.06 -7.06 -2.27
CA ILE A 73 -0.15 -7.70 -1.31
C ILE A 73 0.72 -6.60 -0.70
N VAL A 74 0.64 -6.44 0.61
CA VAL A 74 1.38 -5.42 1.36
C VAL A 74 2.29 -6.08 2.41
N PRO A 75 3.38 -5.41 2.83
CA PRO A 75 4.30 -6.00 3.80
C PRO A 75 3.67 -6.23 5.17
N GLN A 76 2.88 -5.28 5.69
CA GLN A 76 2.31 -5.35 7.04
C GLN A 76 1.02 -4.52 7.14
N PHE A 77 0.04 -5.05 7.87
CA PHE A 77 -1.21 -4.33 8.17
C PHE A 77 -1.07 -3.30 9.30
N GLU A 78 -0.10 -3.46 10.20
CA GLU A 78 0.15 -2.49 11.26
C GLU A 78 0.76 -1.19 10.76
N ASN A 79 1.31 -1.19 9.55
CA ASN A 79 1.86 0.02 8.97
C ASN A 79 0.75 0.92 8.40
N TYR A 80 0.54 2.07 9.03
CA TYR A 80 -0.46 3.07 8.64
C TYR A 80 -0.39 3.46 7.15
N PHE A 81 0.82 3.59 6.59
CA PHE A 81 1.05 3.95 5.19
C PHE A 81 0.44 2.91 4.23
N PHE A 82 0.72 1.61 4.45
CA PHE A 82 0.16 0.56 3.59
C PHE A 82 -1.34 0.40 3.73
N ASN A 83 -1.91 0.61 4.93
CA ASN A 83 -3.35 0.60 5.11
C ASN A 83 -4.04 1.69 4.29
N ARG A 84 -3.43 2.87 4.22
CA ARG A 84 -3.95 3.98 3.43
C ARG A 84 -3.87 3.70 1.93
N ILE A 85 -2.79 3.06 1.45
CA ILE A 85 -2.67 2.58 0.07
C ILE A 85 -3.80 1.59 -0.25
N VAL A 86 -4.05 0.61 0.64
CA VAL A 86 -5.14 -0.35 0.48
C VAL A 86 -6.50 0.35 0.38
N ILE A 87 -6.77 1.36 1.22
CA ILE A 87 -8.01 2.15 1.17
C ILE A 87 -8.16 2.86 -0.18
N GLY A 88 -7.09 3.46 -0.71
CA GLY A 88 -7.09 4.12 -2.01
C GLY A 88 -7.39 3.15 -3.16
N ALA A 89 -6.71 2.00 -3.14
CA ALA A 89 -6.88 0.94 -4.13
C ALA A 89 -8.29 0.34 -4.09
N GLU A 90 -8.81 0.05 -2.89
CA GLU A 90 -10.15 -0.53 -2.70
C GLU A 90 -11.25 0.38 -3.23
N LYS A 91 -11.21 1.67 -2.87
CA LYS A 91 -12.20 2.64 -3.34
C LYS A 91 -12.25 2.74 -4.86
N TYR A 92 -11.07 2.77 -5.50
CA TYR A 92 -11.00 2.84 -6.96
C TYR A 92 -11.46 1.53 -7.61
N ALA A 93 -11.01 0.38 -7.11
CA ALA A 93 -11.42 -0.94 -7.60
C ALA A 93 -12.93 -1.14 -7.49
N ASN A 94 -13.52 -0.81 -6.34
CA ASN A 94 -14.95 -0.94 -6.09
C ASN A 94 -15.79 -0.03 -7.02
N PHE A 95 -15.35 1.21 -7.25
CA PHE A 95 -16.00 2.13 -8.20
C PHE A 95 -16.05 1.54 -9.63
N HIS A 96 -15.04 0.74 -10.01
CA HIS A 96 -14.98 0.03 -11.30
C HIS A 96 -15.54 -1.39 -11.26
N ASN A 97 -16.29 -1.75 -10.21
CA ASN A 97 -16.90 -3.07 -9.98
C ASN A 97 -15.87 -4.22 -9.89
N TYR A 98 -14.67 -3.94 -9.40
CA TYR A 98 -13.68 -4.94 -9.01
C TYR A 98 -13.71 -5.16 -7.50
N GLN A 99 -13.56 -6.41 -7.08
CA GLN A 99 -13.31 -6.77 -5.69
C GLN A 99 -11.79 -6.83 -5.45
N LEU A 100 -11.36 -6.54 -4.22
CA LEU A 100 -9.96 -6.56 -3.85
C LEU A 100 -9.71 -7.60 -2.76
N LEU A 101 -8.83 -8.57 -3.04
CA LEU A 101 -8.26 -9.46 -2.04
C LEU A 101 -7.04 -8.77 -1.42
N ILE A 102 -7.03 -8.66 -0.10
CA ILE A 102 -5.96 -7.98 0.65
C ILE A 102 -5.16 -9.02 1.41
N CYS A 103 -3.85 -9.08 1.17
CA CYS A 103 -2.93 -10.02 1.80
C CYS A 103 -1.74 -9.30 2.42
N SER A 104 -1.17 -9.87 3.51
CA SER A 104 0.06 -9.40 4.15
C SER A 104 1.12 -10.48 4.14
N THR A 105 2.36 -10.07 3.85
CA THR A 105 3.52 -10.97 3.82
C THR A 105 4.30 -10.98 5.13
N ASP A 106 4.09 -10.01 6.03
CA ASP A 106 4.91 -9.75 7.21
C ASP A 106 6.40 -9.54 6.87
N ASP A 107 6.66 -8.96 5.69
CA ASP A 107 8.00 -8.81 5.07
C ASP A 107 8.76 -10.14 4.90
N ASN A 108 8.06 -11.27 4.77
CA ASN A 108 8.61 -12.60 4.55
C ASN A 108 8.47 -13.02 3.09
N SER A 109 9.60 -13.22 2.40
CA SER A 109 9.65 -13.55 0.96
C SER A 109 9.08 -14.94 0.65
N GLN A 110 9.22 -15.91 1.56
CA GLN A 110 8.64 -17.23 1.37
C GLN A 110 7.12 -17.18 1.46
N LYS A 111 6.57 -16.48 2.46
CA LYS A 111 5.11 -16.24 2.59
C LYS A 111 4.56 -15.48 1.39
N GLU A 112 5.32 -14.51 0.86
CA GLU A 112 4.96 -13.77 -0.34
C GLU A 112 4.78 -14.70 -1.54
N LEU A 113 5.76 -15.59 -1.79
CA LEU A 113 5.72 -16.55 -2.89
C LEU A 113 4.54 -17.53 -2.75
N GLU A 114 4.28 -18.01 -1.54
CA GLU A 114 3.14 -18.90 -1.26
C GLU A 114 1.81 -18.21 -1.54
N LEU A 115 1.63 -16.96 -1.07
CA LEU A 115 0.45 -16.16 -1.34
C LEU A 115 0.25 -15.91 -2.85
N VAL A 116 1.31 -15.53 -3.55
CA VAL A 116 1.28 -15.31 -5.01
C VAL A 116 0.82 -16.58 -5.73
N ASN A 117 1.40 -17.73 -5.43
CA ASN A 117 1.02 -19.00 -6.05
C ASN A 117 -0.44 -19.38 -5.77
N GLN A 118 -0.91 -19.17 -4.53
CA GLN A 118 -2.31 -19.42 -4.17
C GLN A 118 -3.26 -18.47 -4.93
N LEU A 119 -2.91 -17.19 -5.07
CA LEU A 119 -3.72 -16.20 -5.77
C LEU A 119 -3.77 -16.46 -7.28
N ILE A 120 -2.64 -16.89 -7.89
CA ILE A 120 -2.59 -17.36 -9.28
C ILE A 120 -3.54 -18.56 -9.45
N ALA A 121 -3.45 -19.57 -8.58
CA ALA A 121 -4.32 -20.73 -8.60
C ALA A 121 -5.81 -20.39 -8.37
N ASN A 122 -6.07 -19.35 -7.59
CA ASN A 122 -7.41 -18.81 -7.37
C ASN A 122 -7.87 -17.82 -8.45
N TRP A 123 -7.07 -17.61 -9.48
CA TRP A 123 -7.44 -16.89 -10.68
C TRP A 123 -7.82 -15.42 -10.42
N VAL A 124 -7.01 -14.67 -9.74
CA VAL A 124 -7.12 -13.20 -9.71
C VAL A 124 -6.85 -12.64 -11.11
N ASP A 125 -7.46 -11.51 -11.43
CA ASP A 125 -7.30 -10.87 -12.75
C ASP A 125 -6.08 -9.96 -12.81
N GLY A 126 -5.51 -9.58 -11.65
CA GLY A 126 -4.33 -8.72 -11.58
C GLY A 126 -3.77 -8.59 -10.17
N PHE A 127 -2.50 -8.17 -10.09
CA PHE A 127 -1.75 -7.99 -8.85
C PHE A 127 -1.28 -6.54 -8.67
N MET A 128 -1.50 -6.00 -7.48
CA MET A 128 -0.74 -4.89 -6.91
C MET A 128 0.13 -5.45 -5.79
N ILE A 129 1.41 -5.16 -5.76
CA ILE A 129 2.31 -5.68 -4.72
C ILE A 129 3.33 -4.63 -4.28
N ALA A 130 3.50 -4.47 -2.97
CA ALA A 130 4.68 -3.87 -2.37
C ALA A 130 5.62 -5.01 -1.98
N PRO A 131 6.58 -5.39 -2.84
CA PRO A 131 7.31 -6.63 -2.70
C PRO A 131 8.23 -6.62 -1.47
N THR A 132 8.55 -7.81 -0.97
CA THR A 132 9.65 -8.00 -0.01
C THR A 132 10.99 -7.74 -0.71
N LEU A 133 12.05 -7.48 0.07
CA LEU A 133 13.39 -7.22 -0.47
C LEU A 133 13.89 -8.39 -1.36
N GLU A 134 13.54 -9.62 -1.00
CA GLU A 134 13.90 -10.85 -1.73
C GLU A 134 12.71 -11.41 -2.53
N GLY A 135 11.86 -10.52 -3.06
CA GLY A 135 10.58 -10.87 -3.71
C GLY A 135 10.70 -11.25 -5.20
N GLU A 136 11.91 -11.37 -5.78
CA GLU A 136 12.09 -11.60 -7.22
C GLU A 136 11.41 -12.88 -7.71
N LYS A 137 11.38 -13.94 -6.88
CA LYS A 137 10.70 -15.20 -7.22
C LYS A 137 9.19 -15.02 -7.33
N SER A 138 8.61 -14.20 -6.47
CA SER A 138 7.19 -13.85 -6.49
C SER A 138 6.82 -13.09 -7.75
N LEU A 139 7.61 -12.07 -8.09
CA LEU A 139 7.41 -11.29 -9.32
C LEU A 139 7.56 -12.17 -10.56
N THR A 140 8.58 -13.03 -10.59
CA THR A 140 8.80 -14.00 -11.69
C THR A 140 7.59 -14.91 -11.88
N ALA A 141 7.01 -15.44 -10.80
CA ALA A 141 5.84 -16.31 -10.87
C ALA A 141 4.62 -15.57 -11.44
N ILE A 142 4.39 -14.30 -11.04
CA ILE A 142 3.31 -13.48 -11.59
C ILE A 142 3.53 -13.21 -13.09
N LEU A 143 4.73 -12.78 -13.47
CA LEU A 143 5.06 -12.49 -14.87
C LEU A 143 4.92 -13.72 -15.78
N GLN A 144 5.37 -14.89 -15.32
CA GLN A 144 5.22 -16.15 -16.05
C GLN A 144 3.77 -16.59 -16.19
N SER A 145 2.90 -16.22 -15.25
CA SER A 145 1.47 -16.52 -15.33
C SER A 145 0.72 -15.67 -16.37
N GLY A 146 1.35 -14.60 -16.88
CA GLY A 146 0.73 -13.63 -17.79
C GLY A 146 -0.33 -12.73 -17.14
N ILE A 147 -0.43 -12.73 -15.80
CA ILE A 147 -1.38 -11.88 -15.09
C ILE A 147 -0.78 -10.47 -14.94
N PRO A 148 -1.53 -9.39 -15.21
CA PRO A 148 -1.08 -8.02 -15.03
C PRO A 148 -0.57 -7.72 -13.61
N LEU A 149 0.52 -6.95 -13.52
CA LEU A 149 1.22 -6.62 -12.29
C LEU A 149 1.53 -5.13 -12.21
N VAL A 150 1.34 -4.53 -11.04
CA VAL A 150 1.78 -3.18 -10.67
C VAL A 150 2.53 -3.23 -9.35
N LEU A 151 3.75 -2.69 -9.31
CA LEU A 151 4.53 -2.52 -8.08
C LEU A 151 4.08 -1.25 -7.35
N LEU A 152 4.00 -1.35 -6.02
CA LEU A 152 3.66 -0.24 -5.13
C LEU A 152 4.82 0.03 -4.16
N ASP A 153 5.20 1.30 -4.03
CA ASP A 153 6.21 1.79 -3.07
C ASP A 153 7.62 1.23 -3.26
N ARG A 154 7.79 -0.08 -3.41
CA ARG A 154 9.07 -0.77 -3.49
C ARG A 154 9.38 -1.22 -4.91
N LEU A 155 10.55 -0.85 -5.44
CA LEU A 155 11.03 -1.24 -6.75
C LEU A 155 12.19 -2.22 -6.58
N ILE A 156 11.96 -3.49 -6.93
CA ILE A 156 12.98 -4.55 -6.91
C ILE A 156 13.24 -5.16 -8.30
N ALA A 157 12.50 -4.72 -9.32
CA ALA A 157 12.65 -5.17 -10.69
C ALA A 157 12.24 -4.06 -11.67
N ASP A 158 12.92 -4.01 -12.81
CA ASP A 158 12.64 -3.07 -13.89
C ASP A 158 11.56 -3.59 -14.84
N ASN A 159 11.08 -2.72 -15.72
CA ASN A 159 10.10 -3.05 -16.76
C ASN A 159 8.75 -3.56 -16.26
N ILE A 160 8.32 -3.08 -15.10
CA ILE A 160 7.01 -3.32 -14.50
C ILE A 160 6.39 -1.96 -14.15
N ASP A 161 5.06 -1.83 -14.26
CA ASP A 161 4.40 -0.62 -13.79
C ASP A 161 4.67 -0.39 -12.32
N TYR A 162 4.97 0.85 -11.98
CA TYR A 162 5.39 1.23 -10.65
C TYR A 162 4.73 2.53 -10.20
N VAL A 163 4.19 2.53 -9.00
CA VAL A 163 3.61 3.72 -8.35
C VAL A 163 4.17 3.86 -6.96
N ALA A 164 4.79 5.00 -6.67
CA ALA A 164 5.40 5.28 -5.37
C ALA A 164 5.39 6.77 -5.02
N THR A 165 5.79 7.07 -3.78
CA THR A 165 6.21 8.42 -3.41
C THR A 165 7.54 8.77 -4.10
N ASP A 166 7.68 10.01 -4.57
CA ASP A 166 9.00 10.59 -4.82
C ASP A 166 9.71 10.78 -3.47
N ASN A 167 10.35 9.69 -3.01
CA ASN A 167 11.01 9.64 -1.69
C ASN A 167 12.18 10.63 -1.62
N TYR A 168 12.86 10.87 -2.75
CA TYR A 168 13.96 11.83 -2.79
C TYR A 168 13.44 13.26 -2.56
N ALA A 169 12.49 13.72 -3.37
CA ALA A 169 11.94 15.08 -3.23
C ALA A 169 11.27 15.30 -1.86
N ALA A 170 10.56 14.27 -1.35
CA ALA A 170 9.89 14.32 -0.06
C ALA A 170 10.89 14.46 1.11
N ALA A 171 11.96 13.65 1.14
CA ALA A 171 12.97 13.72 2.19
C ALA A 171 13.82 14.98 2.11
N TYR A 172 14.17 15.41 0.90
CA TYR A 172 14.84 16.69 0.68
C TYR A 172 14.01 17.86 1.25
N THR A 173 12.71 17.88 0.99
CA THR A 173 11.79 18.91 1.49
C THR A 173 11.77 18.97 3.03
N GLY A 174 11.69 17.81 3.68
CA GLY A 174 11.70 17.75 5.16
C GLY A 174 13.04 18.20 5.76
N ALA A 175 14.16 17.73 5.20
CA ALA A 175 15.50 18.13 5.64
C ALA A 175 15.75 19.63 5.42
N LYS A 176 15.44 20.13 4.22
CA LYS A 176 15.51 21.54 3.87
C LYS A 176 14.74 22.41 4.86
N TYR A 177 13.54 21.99 5.24
CA TYR A 177 12.74 22.76 6.20
C TYR A 177 13.43 22.89 7.56
N LEU A 178 14.01 21.82 8.12
CA LEU A 178 14.78 21.90 9.36
C LEU A 178 15.98 22.85 9.23
N LEU A 179 16.68 22.79 8.11
CA LEU A 179 17.84 23.66 7.84
C LEU A 179 17.44 25.14 7.69
N GLU A 180 16.29 25.43 7.06
CA GLU A 180 15.69 26.77 6.96
C GLU A 180 15.24 27.32 8.31
N GLN A 181 14.88 26.43 9.27
CA GLN A 181 14.63 26.83 10.65
C GLN A 181 15.91 27.04 11.48
N GLY A 182 17.09 26.92 10.88
CA GLY A 182 18.39 27.16 11.52
C GLY A 182 19.03 25.94 12.18
N HIS A 183 18.40 24.77 12.10
CA HIS A 183 18.97 23.53 12.65
C HIS A 183 20.23 23.12 11.89
N ARG A 184 21.31 22.78 12.62
CA ARG A 184 22.58 22.29 12.07
C ARG A 184 23.01 20.97 12.75
N ASN A 185 22.73 20.82 14.04
CA ASN A 185 22.93 19.58 14.80
C ASN A 185 21.62 18.76 14.78
N ILE A 186 21.50 17.86 13.82
CA ILE A 186 20.29 17.08 13.54
C ILE A 186 20.57 15.60 13.76
N ALA A 187 19.71 14.94 14.52
CA ALA A 187 19.68 13.48 14.61
C ALA A 187 18.73 12.92 13.55
N TYR A 188 19.27 12.18 12.59
CA TYR A 188 18.50 11.34 11.69
C TYR A 188 18.38 9.94 12.28
N ILE A 189 17.17 9.47 12.51
CA ILE A 189 16.90 8.07 12.91
C ILE A 189 16.06 7.41 11.84
N GLY A 190 16.61 6.38 11.19
CA GLY A 190 15.99 5.72 10.06
C GLY A 190 16.01 4.21 10.12
N TRP A 191 15.29 3.61 9.19
CA TRP A 191 15.20 2.16 9.06
C TRP A 191 16.49 1.57 8.47
N ASP A 192 17.00 0.49 9.12
CA ASP A 192 18.18 -0.23 8.66
C ASP A 192 17.78 -1.33 7.66
N ILE A 193 17.62 -0.94 6.40
CA ILE A 193 17.31 -1.84 5.28
C ILE A 193 17.83 -1.25 3.97
N ASP A 194 18.12 -2.12 3.01
CA ASP A 194 18.61 -1.73 1.68
C ASP A 194 17.46 -1.73 0.64
N LEU A 195 16.46 -0.86 0.85
CA LEU A 195 15.39 -0.60 -0.09
C LEU A 195 15.62 0.71 -0.84
N ASN A 196 15.22 0.75 -2.13
CA ASN A 196 15.31 1.95 -2.96
C ASN A 196 14.70 3.19 -2.28
N THR A 197 13.54 3.05 -1.65
CA THR A 197 12.84 4.13 -0.93
C THR A 197 13.67 4.70 0.21
N ILE A 198 14.38 3.86 0.97
CA ILE A 198 15.23 4.29 2.09
C ILE A 198 16.55 4.87 1.58
N GLN A 199 17.12 4.28 0.52
CA GLN A 199 18.31 4.86 -0.13
C GLN A 199 18.03 6.28 -0.64
N ASP A 200 16.89 6.51 -1.29
CA ASP A 200 16.51 7.83 -1.80
C ASP A 200 16.31 8.85 -0.67
N ARG A 201 15.65 8.46 0.44
CA ARG A 201 15.51 9.32 1.63
C ARG A 201 16.86 9.72 2.20
N ASN A 202 17.77 8.75 2.36
CA ASN A 202 19.13 8.99 2.88
C ASN A 202 19.93 9.91 1.95
N LYS A 203 19.94 9.63 0.64
CA LYS A 203 20.62 10.46 -0.38
C LYS A 203 20.10 11.89 -0.34
N ALA A 204 18.78 12.08 -0.30
CA ALA A 204 18.13 13.38 -0.30
C ALA A 204 18.40 14.17 0.98
N PHE A 205 18.36 13.50 2.13
CA PHE A 205 18.70 14.12 3.43
C PHE A 205 20.13 14.66 3.40
N PHE A 206 21.12 13.85 3.01
CA PHE A 206 22.50 14.29 2.93
C PHE A 206 22.75 15.33 1.84
N LYS A 207 22.00 15.28 0.74
CA LYS A 207 22.07 16.33 -0.28
C LYS A 207 21.59 17.69 0.26
N ALA A 208 20.52 17.71 1.03
CA ALA A 208 20.08 18.94 1.70
C ALA A 208 21.11 19.46 2.70
N ILE A 209 21.73 18.58 3.50
CA ILE A 209 22.81 18.91 4.43
C ILE A 209 23.98 19.59 3.71
N GLU A 210 24.41 19.02 2.59
CA GLU A 210 25.47 19.57 1.74
C GLU A 210 25.11 20.95 1.16
N ASP A 211 23.89 21.08 0.57
CA ASP A 211 23.43 22.31 -0.06
C ASP A 211 23.34 23.48 0.92
N TYR A 212 23.14 23.21 2.21
CA TYR A 212 23.11 24.21 3.27
C TYR A 212 24.47 24.37 3.98
N GLY A 213 25.54 23.76 3.46
CA GLY A 213 26.90 23.91 3.99
C GLY A 213 27.11 23.33 5.40
N VAL A 214 26.28 22.38 5.82
CA VAL A 214 26.43 21.71 7.12
C VAL A 214 27.40 20.53 6.96
N LYS A 215 28.33 20.42 7.92
CA LYS A 215 29.30 19.33 7.91
C LYS A 215 28.60 18.02 8.23
N ARG A 216 28.97 16.95 7.53
CA ARG A 216 28.40 15.62 7.78
C ARG A 216 28.64 15.15 9.21
N ASP A 217 29.76 15.52 9.80
CA ASP A 217 30.14 15.17 11.19
C ASP A 217 29.25 15.84 12.25
N ASP A 218 28.55 16.93 11.88
CA ASP A 218 27.56 17.57 12.75
C ASP A 218 26.20 16.84 12.75
N ILE A 219 26.05 15.83 11.92
CA ILE A 219 24.84 15.02 11.79
C ILE A 219 24.97 13.71 12.56
N ILE A 220 24.02 13.47 13.46
CA ILE A 220 23.93 12.21 14.19
C ILE A 220 23.07 11.24 13.36
N PHE A 221 23.72 10.43 12.53
CA PHE A 221 23.02 9.47 11.67
C PHE A 221 22.96 8.09 12.31
N ARG A 222 21.75 7.59 12.56
CA ARG A 222 21.50 6.28 13.16
C ARG A 222 20.46 5.53 12.35
N ARG A 223 20.67 4.23 12.20
CA ARG A 223 19.70 3.31 11.63
C ARG A 223 19.38 2.18 12.61
N CYS A 224 18.13 1.73 12.62
CA CYS A 224 17.68 0.64 13.49
C CYS A 224 16.59 -0.18 12.78
N PRO A 225 16.30 -1.41 13.23
CA PRO A 225 15.14 -2.16 12.78
C PRO A 225 13.84 -1.36 12.91
N ARG A 226 12.86 -1.61 12.03
CA ARG A 226 11.58 -0.88 11.98
C ARG A 226 10.63 -1.35 13.10
N ALA A 227 10.87 -0.88 14.31
CA ALA A 227 10.02 -1.12 15.47
C ALA A 227 10.05 0.08 16.44
N ALA A 228 9.00 0.25 17.24
CA ALA A 228 8.96 1.28 18.26
C ALA A 228 10.04 1.06 19.34
N GLU A 229 10.24 -0.18 19.76
CA GLU A 229 11.25 -0.54 20.75
C GLU A 229 12.66 -0.15 20.31
N THR A 230 13.04 -0.45 19.08
CA THR A 230 14.37 -0.10 18.54
C THR A 230 14.53 1.39 18.33
N GLY A 231 13.46 2.08 17.91
CA GLY A 231 13.42 3.56 17.86
C GLY A 231 13.64 4.18 19.23
N TYR A 232 13.00 3.62 20.26
CA TYR A 232 13.16 4.04 21.65
C TYR A 232 14.61 3.88 22.14
N MET A 233 15.19 2.69 21.95
CA MET A 233 16.57 2.41 22.36
C MET A 233 17.58 3.31 21.64
N THR A 234 17.41 3.49 20.32
CA THR A 234 18.28 4.34 19.50
C THR A 234 18.18 5.81 19.94
N ALA A 235 16.96 6.29 20.22
CA ALA A 235 16.79 7.66 20.71
C ALA A 235 17.47 7.88 22.08
N ARG A 236 17.36 6.91 23.00
CA ARG A 236 18.05 6.96 24.29
C ARG A 236 19.57 7.02 24.13
N GLU A 237 20.14 6.18 23.26
CA GLU A 237 21.57 6.22 22.97
C GLU A 237 22.01 7.59 22.43
N VAL A 238 21.24 8.16 21.51
CA VAL A 238 21.49 9.48 20.97
C VAL A 238 21.43 10.54 22.07
N LEU A 239 20.44 10.51 22.93
CA LEU A 239 20.25 11.50 24.00
C LEU A 239 21.27 11.34 25.15
N ASP A 240 21.85 10.16 25.32
CA ASP A 240 22.92 9.95 26.31
C ASP A 240 24.25 10.57 25.89
N LYS A 241 24.49 10.68 24.57
CA LYS A 241 25.78 11.09 24.02
C LYS A 241 25.75 12.48 23.38
N TYR A 242 24.56 12.93 22.94
CA TYR A 242 24.40 14.09 22.10
C TYR A 242 23.20 14.94 22.55
N GLN A 243 23.18 16.19 22.13
CA GLN A 243 22.06 17.12 22.35
C GLN A 243 21.61 17.68 20.99
N PRO A 244 20.92 16.86 20.15
CA PRO A 244 20.48 17.34 18.85
C PRO A 244 19.43 18.44 19.00
N THR A 245 19.51 19.44 18.15
CA THR A 245 18.52 20.53 18.12
C THR A 245 17.26 20.13 17.39
N ALA A 246 17.35 19.06 16.54
CA ALA A 246 16.21 18.46 15.85
C ALA A 246 16.39 16.97 15.62
N PHE A 247 15.28 16.26 15.57
CA PHE A 247 15.17 14.90 15.05
C PHE A 247 14.47 14.89 13.70
N PHE A 248 15.05 14.18 12.73
CA PHE A 248 14.40 13.74 11.48
C PHE A 248 14.19 12.24 11.56
N ILE A 249 12.94 11.77 11.53
CA ILE A 249 12.61 10.35 11.72
C ILE A 249 11.94 9.83 10.47
N ASP A 250 12.53 8.83 9.80
CA ASP A 250 12.13 8.40 8.47
C ASP A 250 11.01 7.34 8.43
N GLN A 251 10.56 6.86 9.61
CA GLN A 251 9.54 5.80 9.73
C GLN A 251 8.60 6.03 10.91
N ASN A 252 7.30 5.83 10.69
CA ASN A 252 6.28 6.05 11.72
C ASN A 252 6.44 5.13 12.95
N ASN A 253 6.74 3.84 12.73
CA ASN A 253 6.95 2.89 13.83
C ASN A 253 8.18 3.25 14.68
N ILE A 254 9.27 3.69 14.06
CA ILE A 254 10.46 4.19 14.76
C ILE A 254 10.13 5.47 15.52
N ALA A 255 9.31 6.37 14.92
CA ALA A 255 8.93 7.64 15.52
C ALA A 255 8.16 7.49 16.83
N GLU A 256 7.30 6.47 16.94
CA GLU A 256 6.59 6.17 18.20
C GLU A 256 7.57 5.94 19.34
N GLY A 257 8.59 5.14 19.15
CA GLY A 257 9.62 4.89 20.15
C GLY A 257 10.49 6.11 20.47
N VAL A 258 10.88 6.88 19.42
CA VAL A 258 11.66 8.11 19.62
C VAL A 258 10.86 9.12 20.46
N VAL A 259 9.58 9.32 20.13
CA VAL A 259 8.70 10.24 20.89
C VAL A 259 8.51 9.76 22.33
N GLN A 260 8.38 8.44 22.55
CA GLN A 260 8.34 7.87 23.90
C GLN A 260 9.62 8.21 24.68
N ALA A 261 10.80 8.00 24.12
CA ALA A 261 12.08 8.30 24.77
C ALA A 261 12.23 9.79 25.13
N LEU A 262 11.82 10.68 24.22
CA LEU A 262 11.84 12.13 24.46
C LEU A 262 10.93 12.51 25.65
N ARG A 263 9.72 11.93 25.72
CA ARG A 263 8.77 12.18 26.83
C ARG A 263 9.28 11.68 28.17
N GLU A 264 9.81 10.47 28.23
CA GLU A 264 10.35 9.89 29.46
C GLU A 264 11.52 10.73 30.01
N ARG A 265 12.32 11.29 29.11
CA ARG A 265 13.41 12.22 29.46
C ARG A 265 12.91 13.65 29.77
N LYS A 266 11.59 13.90 29.71
CA LYS A 266 10.98 15.22 29.92
C LYS A 266 11.56 16.31 29.00
N ILE A 267 11.96 15.92 27.78
CA ILE A 267 12.46 16.86 26.77
C ILE A 267 11.28 17.61 26.17
N ASN A 268 11.32 18.92 26.23
CA ASN A 268 10.24 19.77 25.72
C ASN A 268 10.41 19.95 24.21
N ILE A 269 9.38 19.52 23.47
CA ILE A 269 9.25 19.72 22.03
C ILE A 269 8.36 20.97 21.81
N PRO A 270 8.75 21.93 21.02
CA PRO A 270 10.02 22.09 20.28
C PRO A 270 11.12 22.87 21.06
N LYS A 271 10.90 23.21 22.34
CA LYS A 271 11.77 24.14 23.10
C LYS A 271 13.22 23.62 23.24
N ASP A 272 13.37 22.35 23.62
CA ASP A 272 14.69 21.72 23.80
C ASP A 272 15.17 21.09 22.49
N THR A 273 14.30 20.37 21.79
CA THR A 273 14.55 19.76 20.47
C THR A 273 13.32 19.81 19.59
N SER A 274 13.52 20.05 18.31
CA SER A 274 12.48 19.95 17.28
C SER A 274 12.31 18.50 16.79
N VAL A 275 11.12 18.16 16.29
CA VAL A 275 10.86 16.83 15.72
C VAL A 275 10.12 16.96 14.40
N LEU A 276 10.65 16.31 13.36
CA LEU A 276 10.03 16.17 12.05
C LEU A 276 9.86 14.70 11.71
N LEU A 277 8.65 14.31 11.30
CA LEU A 277 8.31 12.95 10.93
C LEU A 277 8.24 12.80 9.41
N PHE A 278 8.71 11.69 8.89
CA PHE A 278 8.46 11.28 7.52
C PHE A 278 7.24 10.32 7.49
N GLY A 279 6.13 10.82 6.97
CA GLY A 279 4.79 10.28 7.11
C GLY A 279 3.94 11.07 8.11
N ASP A 280 2.61 11.09 7.91
CA ASP A 280 1.64 11.75 8.78
C ASP A 280 0.71 10.73 9.45
N PRO A 281 1.19 9.97 10.47
CA PRO A 281 0.33 9.02 11.17
C PRO A 281 -0.76 9.75 11.95
N SER A 282 -1.89 9.08 12.18
CA SER A 282 -3.07 9.68 12.81
C SER A 282 -2.77 10.31 14.19
N TRP A 283 -1.81 9.75 14.92
CA TRP A 283 -1.42 10.26 16.24
C TRP A 283 -0.57 11.55 16.18
N ALA A 284 0.04 11.88 15.03
CA ALA A 284 0.91 13.06 14.92
C ALA A 284 0.18 14.37 15.22
N LYS A 285 -1.08 14.49 14.83
CA LYS A 285 -1.93 15.65 15.09
C LYS A 285 -2.65 15.63 16.43
N LEU A 286 -2.62 14.50 17.15
CA LEU A 286 -3.24 14.34 18.46
C LEU A 286 -2.26 14.57 19.60
N ASN A 287 -0.99 14.79 19.29
CA ASN A 287 0.05 15.10 20.27
C ASN A 287 0.06 16.58 20.66
N VAL A 288 0.68 16.86 21.81
CA VAL A 288 1.00 18.23 22.24
C VAL A 288 2.51 18.28 22.47
N PRO A 289 3.24 19.04 21.61
CA PRO A 289 2.77 19.75 20.40
C PRO A 289 2.42 18.80 19.26
N GLU A 290 1.57 19.25 18.32
CA GLU A 290 1.33 18.54 17.06
C GLU A 290 2.61 18.42 16.23
N PHE A 291 2.85 17.25 15.62
CA PHE A 291 4.09 17.01 14.88
C PHE A 291 4.05 17.53 13.45
N THR A 292 5.06 18.32 13.09
CA THR A 292 5.42 18.66 11.72
C THR A 292 5.85 17.39 10.99
N CYS A 293 5.36 17.17 9.78
CA CYS A 293 5.66 15.97 9.02
C CYS A 293 5.72 16.20 7.52
N VAL A 294 6.35 15.27 6.81
CA VAL A 294 6.22 15.14 5.37
C VAL A 294 5.14 14.09 5.11
N ALA A 295 3.93 14.54 4.78
CA ALA A 295 2.82 13.65 4.46
C ALA A 295 3.06 12.96 3.11
N LEU A 296 2.80 11.67 3.05
CA LEU A 296 2.98 10.85 1.86
C LEU A 296 1.64 10.70 1.11
N PRO A 297 1.65 10.60 -0.22
CA PRO A 297 0.44 10.49 -1.04
C PRO A 297 -0.11 9.05 -1.08
N ASP A 298 -0.29 8.46 0.11
CA ASP A 298 -0.61 7.04 0.30
C ASP A 298 -1.93 6.61 -0.38
N ILE A 299 -3.00 7.38 -0.22
CA ILE A 299 -4.31 7.13 -0.89
C ILE A 299 -4.15 7.19 -2.41
N GLU A 300 -3.42 8.19 -2.91
CA GLU A 300 -3.20 8.39 -4.34
C GLU A 300 -2.35 7.27 -4.94
N ILE A 301 -1.35 6.75 -4.21
CA ILE A 301 -0.57 5.57 -4.64
C ILE A 301 -1.50 4.38 -4.85
N GLY A 302 -2.37 4.10 -3.90
CA GLY A 302 -3.34 3.01 -4.02
C GLY A 302 -4.30 3.21 -5.19
N LYS A 303 -4.84 4.41 -5.34
CA LYS A 303 -5.73 4.76 -6.44
C LYS A 303 -5.07 4.61 -7.80
N GLU A 304 -3.88 5.17 -7.99
CA GLU A 304 -3.15 5.10 -9.26
C GLU A 304 -2.68 3.67 -9.57
N GLY A 305 -2.26 2.91 -8.56
CA GLY A 305 -1.96 1.48 -8.71
C GLY A 305 -3.15 0.68 -9.21
N ALA A 306 -4.33 0.87 -8.61
CA ALA A 306 -5.56 0.22 -9.05
C ALA A 306 -5.99 0.68 -10.45
N ARG A 307 -5.82 1.96 -10.79
CA ARG A 307 -6.10 2.50 -12.13
C ARG A 307 -5.23 1.81 -13.18
N LEU A 308 -3.91 1.81 -13.00
CA LEU A 308 -2.97 1.15 -13.94
C LEU A 308 -3.30 -0.33 -14.10
N LEU A 309 -3.57 -1.02 -12.99
CA LEU A 309 -3.87 -2.44 -13.03
C LEU A 309 -5.17 -2.73 -13.79
N ILE A 310 -6.23 -1.99 -13.53
CA ILE A 310 -7.52 -2.16 -14.21
C ILE A 310 -7.39 -1.86 -15.70
N ASP A 311 -6.65 -0.79 -16.08
CA ASP A 311 -6.42 -0.46 -17.48
C ASP A 311 -5.70 -1.61 -18.21
N LYS A 312 -4.73 -2.26 -17.57
CA LYS A 312 -4.07 -3.44 -18.15
C LYS A 312 -4.99 -4.66 -18.23
N VAL A 313 -5.74 -4.94 -17.18
CA VAL A 313 -6.71 -6.06 -17.16
C VAL A 313 -7.76 -5.91 -18.25
N GLU A 314 -8.16 -4.69 -18.57
CA GLU A 314 -9.15 -4.38 -19.61
C GLU A 314 -8.52 -4.12 -20.99
N GLY A 315 -7.20 -4.32 -21.13
CA GLY A 315 -6.49 -4.18 -22.41
C GLY A 315 -6.29 -2.72 -22.89
N ARG A 316 -6.42 -1.74 -21.99
CA ARG A 316 -6.22 -0.31 -22.30
C ARG A 316 -4.81 0.19 -22.04
N GLY A 317 -3.96 -0.56 -21.34
CA GLY A 317 -2.60 -0.17 -20.97
C GLY A 317 -1.54 -0.95 -21.73
N ALA A 318 -0.93 -0.36 -22.78
CA ALA A 318 0.12 -1.01 -23.56
C ALA A 318 1.53 -0.74 -23.05
N ASN A 319 1.81 0.46 -22.53
CA ASN A 319 3.14 0.89 -22.11
C ASN A 319 3.32 0.73 -20.60
N ILE A 320 4.55 0.45 -20.20
CA ILE A 320 4.97 0.46 -18.79
C ILE A 320 5.00 1.91 -18.30
N GLN A 321 4.46 2.17 -17.12
CA GLN A 321 4.39 3.48 -16.51
C GLN A 321 5.08 3.49 -15.14
N THR A 322 5.89 4.50 -14.90
CA THR A 322 6.42 4.83 -13.57
C THR A 322 5.77 6.13 -13.11
N ILE A 323 5.02 6.08 -12.00
CA ILE A 323 4.33 7.24 -11.42
C ILE A 323 4.95 7.52 -10.05
N LEU A 324 5.67 8.64 -9.96
CA LEU A 324 6.18 9.15 -8.70
C LEU A 324 5.30 10.31 -8.23
N LEU A 325 4.72 10.17 -7.05
CA LEU A 325 3.80 11.14 -6.46
C LEU A 325 4.52 11.96 -5.39
N SER A 326 4.30 13.27 -5.38
CA SER A 326 4.96 14.18 -4.45
C SER A 326 4.39 14.06 -3.03
N GLY A 327 5.27 14.00 -2.04
CA GLY A 327 4.93 14.25 -0.64
C GLY A 327 4.71 15.74 -0.37
N SER A 328 4.05 16.06 0.72
CA SER A 328 3.76 17.44 1.13
C SER A 328 4.21 17.73 2.55
N LEU A 329 4.88 18.88 2.78
CA LEU A 329 5.26 19.32 4.11
C LEU A 329 4.06 19.92 4.84
N ILE A 330 3.66 19.31 5.96
CA ILE A 330 2.64 19.81 6.87
C ILE A 330 3.34 20.41 8.08
N LYS A 331 3.38 21.74 8.12
CA LYS A 331 3.97 22.48 9.22
C LYS A 331 3.00 22.53 10.39
N ARG A 332 3.46 22.05 11.55
CA ARG A 332 2.76 22.12 12.84
C ARG A 332 3.70 22.69 13.91
N SER A 333 3.45 22.38 15.18
CA SER A 333 4.08 23.05 16.31
C SER A 333 5.37 22.39 16.85
N SER A 334 5.79 21.25 16.28
CA SER A 334 6.93 20.48 16.79
C SER A 334 8.30 20.94 16.30
N VAL A 335 8.35 21.95 15.42
CA VAL A 335 9.62 22.52 14.92
C VAL A 335 9.66 24.00 15.24
N ARG A 336 10.71 24.43 15.94
CA ARG A 336 10.99 25.87 16.23
C ARG A 336 12.05 26.42 15.30
N LYS A 337 12.05 27.72 15.14
CA LYS A 337 13.18 28.45 14.54
C LYS A 337 14.29 28.60 15.56
N ILE A 338 15.54 28.34 15.16
CA ILE A 338 16.74 28.65 15.89
C ILE A 338 17.28 29.99 15.35
N THR A 339 17.49 30.93 16.23
CA THR A 339 18.12 32.24 15.93
C THR A 339 19.63 32.15 16.09
#